data_b5ab4606f65fab4c3192c66fa39e31f3
#
_entry.id   b5ab4606f65fab4c3192c66fa39e31f3
#
_cell.length_a   1.000
_cell.length_b   1.000
_cell.length_c   1.000
_cell.angle_alpha   90.00
_cell.angle_beta   90.00
_cell.angle_gamma   90.00
#
_symmetry.space_group_name_H-M   'P 1'
#
loop_
_entity.id
_entity.type
_entity.pdbx_description
1 polymer ?
#
loop_
_entity_poly.entity_id
_entity_poly.type
_entity_poly.pdbx_seq_one_letter_code
_entity_poly.pdbx_strand_id
1 'polypeptide(L)'
;KIVNVAKMIVTAMKIVNVTNRISNNMYAETIFKTIGKVKTGVGSYDSARVALKDILVEMGVDTHGLTQEDGSGLSRQNYVSPKFFCNYYTIMQKNGIFAEFLNSLPVPGGPGTLKSVLKNEPKEIKERIHAKSGSLSNVRCYAGYVESGKKHGMIKFAILTNNFAVSTSKMMPKIEGFMKSLAETANK
;
A
#
# COMPACT_ATOMS: atom_id res chain seq x y z
N LYS A 1 -7.84 31.45 -5.68
CA LYS A 1 -6.76 30.46 -5.97
C LYS A 1 -6.65 29.41 -4.86
N ILE A 2 -6.60 29.77 -3.58
CA ILE A 2 -6.47 28.82 -2.43
C ILE A 2 -7.65 27.83 -2.39
N VAL A 3 -8.89 28.28 -2.56
CA VAL A 3 -10.09 27.41 -2.57
C VAL A 3 -10.02 26.36 -3.68
N ASN A 4 -9.47 26.69 -4.85
CA ASN A 4 -9.33 25.74 -5.95
C ASN A 4 -8.26 24.68 -5.64
N VAL A 5 -7.14 25.06 -5.04
CA VAL A 5 -6.09 24.13 -4.61
C VAL A 5 -6.62 23.15 -3.56
N ALA A 6 -7.34 23.66 -2.55
CA ALA A 6 -7.97 22.81 -1.52
C ALA A 6 -8.96 21.80 -2.13
N LYS A 7 -9.80 22.23 -3.09
CA LYS A 7 -10.71 21.32 -3.80
C LYS A 7 -9.97 20.27 -4.61
N MET A 8 -8.86 20.62 -5.25
CA MET A 8 -8.02 19.65 -5.99
C MET A 8 -7.40 18.61 -5.06
N ILE A 9 -6.87 19.02 -3.91
CA ILE A 9 -6.30 18.11 -2.91
C ILE A 9 -7.38 17.14 -2.40
N VAL A 10 -8.55 17.65 -2.01
CA VAL A 10 -9.67 16.81 -1.53
C VAL A 10 -10.10 15.80 -2.61
N THR A 11 -10.14 16.20 -3.88
CA THR A 11 -10.50 15.30 -4.98
C THR A 11 -9.44 14.24 -5.19
N ALA A 12 -8.16 14.60 -5.21
CA ALA A 12 -7.06 13.66 -5.31
C ALA A 12 -7.08 12.63 -4.18
N MET A 13 -7.29 13.07 -2.94
CA MET A 13 -7.39 12.17 -1.79
C MET A 13 -8.60 11.22 -1.87
N LYS A 14 -9.74 11.66 -2.42
CA LYS A 14 -10.88 10.75 -2.68
C LYS A 14 -10.51 9.65 -3.68
N ILE A 15 -9.80 9.99 -4.75
CA ILE A 15 -9.34 9.02 -5.75
C ILE A 15 -8.37 8.02 -5.11
N VAL A 16 -7.37 8.49 -4.36
CA VAL A 16 -6.41 7.65 -3.64
C VAL A 16 -7.13 6.72 -2.66
N ASN A 17 -8.10 7.23 -1.90
CA ASN A 17 -8.88 6.45 -0.95
C ASN A 17 -9.62 5.29 -1.62
N VAL A 18 -10.33 5.56 -2.72
CA VAL A 18 -11.01 4.51 -3.51
C VAL A 18 -9.98 3.52 -4.07
N THR A 19 -8.88 4.03 -4.66
CA THR A 19 -7.82 3.18 -5.21
C THR A 19 -7.26 2.20 -4.17
N ASN A 20 -6.98 2.66 -2.97
CA ASN A 20 -6.42 1.83 -1.93
C ASN A 20 -7.46 0.90 -1.29
N ARG A 21 -8.64 1.40 -0.94
CA ARG A 21 -9.66 0.63 -0.20
C ARG A 21 -10.25 -0.52 -0.98
N ILE A 22 -10.65 -0.29 -2.23
CA ILE A 22 -11.25 -1.33 -3.07
C ILE A 22 -10.30 -1.89 -4.12
N SER A 23 -9.04 -1.44 -4.12
CA SER A 23 -8.02 -1.86 -5.08
C SER A 23 -8.45 -1.62 -6.54
N ASN A 24 -8.87 -0.40 -6.85
CA ASN A 24 -9.35 -0.04 -8.17
C ASN A 24 -8.20 0.10 -9.17
N ASN A 25 -8.08 -0.88 -10.07
CA ASN A 25 -6.99 -0.96 -11.05
C ASN A 25 -7.02 0.20 -12.05
N MET A 26 -8.21 0.58 -12.53
CA MET A 26 -8.33 1.67 -13.50
C MET A 26 -7.87 3.01 -12.91
N TYR A 27 -8.21 3.27 -11.64
CA TYR A 27 -7.74 4.47 -10.96
C TYR A 27 -6.22 4.44 -10.74
N ALA A 28 -5.68 3.30 -10.35
CA ALA A 28 -4.23 3.14 -10.20
C ALA A 28 -3.47 3.39 -11.51
N GLU A 29 -3.95 2.85 -12.64
CA GLU A 29 -3.39 3.09 -13.98
C GLU A 29 -3.52 4.56 -14.39
N THR A 30 -4.66 5.18 -14.11
CA THR A 30 -4.89 6.59 -14.43
C THR A 30 -3.95 7.49 -13.63
N ILE A 31 -3.81 7.25 -12.32
CA ILE A 31 -2.86 7.99 -11.47
C ILE A 31 -1.44 7.82 -12.01
N PHE A 32 -1.03 6.59 -12.31
CA PHE A 32 0.31 6.29 -12.81
C PHE A 32 0.64 7.07 -14.08
N LYS A 33 -0.23 7.00 -15.09
CA LYS A 33 -0.05 7.76 -16.34
C LYS A 33 -0.15 9.27 -16.14
N THR A 34 -0.97 9.73 -15.19
CA THR A 34 -1.07 11.15 -14.85
C THR A 34 0.24 11.67 -14.26
N ILE A 35 0.92 10.89 -13.43
CA ILE A 35 2.26 11.23 -12.91
C ILE A 35 3.23 11.45 -14.08
N GLY A 36 3.25 10.52 -15.05
CA GLY A 36 4.04 10.68 -16.27
C GLY A 36 3.69 11.95 -17.04
N LYS A 37 2.38 12.19 -17.27
CA LYS A 37 1.90 13.38 -17.97
C LYS A 37 2.31 14.69 -17.31
N VAL A 38 2.22 14.76 -15.99
CA VAL A 38 2.56 15.97 -15.23
C VAL A 38 4.07 16.25 -15.24
N LYS A 39 4.89 15.22 -15.07
CA LYS A 39 6.35 15.39 -14.99
C LYS A 39 7.02 15.55 -16.36
N THR A 40 6.54 14.88 -17.40
CA THR A 40 7.23 14.78 -18.70
C THR A 40 6.42 15.34 -19.90
N GLY A 41 5.17 15.72 -19.69
CA GLY A 41 4.27 16.11 -20.77
C GLY A 41 3.60 14.94 -21.51
N VAL A 42 3.98 13.68 -21.22
CA VAL A 42 3.49 12.48 -21.91
C VAL A 42 2.87 11.50 -20.91
N GLY A 43 1.65 11.02 -21.15
CA GLY A 43 0.92 10.07 -20.28
C GLY A 43 1.09 8.62 -20.74
N SER A 44 2.30 8.14 -20.93
CA SER A 44 2.61 6.74 -21.26
C SER A 44 3.09 5.95 -20.06
N TYR A 45 3.22 4.63 -20.19
CA TYR A 45 3.83 3.79 -19.15
C TYR A 45 5.32 4.13 -18.97
N ASP A 46 6.05 4.35 -20.07
CA ASP A 46 7.47 4.68 -20.02
C ASP A 46 7.74 5.99 -19.26
N SER A 47 7.00 7.04 -19.61
CA SER A 47 7.10 8.32 -18.91
C SER A 47 6.68 8.23 -17.45
N ALA A 48 5.68 7.41 -17.13
CA ALA A 48 5.23 7.20 -15.76
C ALA A 48 6.29 6.47 -14.92
N ARG A 49 6.95 5.45 -15.48
CA ARG A 49 8.05 4.74 -14.81
C ARG A 49 9.21 5.67 -14.46
N VAL A 50 9.65 6.48 -15.42
CA VAL A 50 10.73 7.47 -15.19
C VAL A 50 10.30 8.47 -14.13
N ALA A 51 9.14 9.10 -14.30
CA ALA A 51 8.65 10.12 -13.39
C ALA A 51 8.44 9.61 -11.95
N LEU A 52 7.91 8.39 -11.79
CA LEU A 52 7.73 7.81 -10.47
C LEU A 52 9.06 7.50 -9.80
N LYS A 53 10.02 6.94 -10.54
CA LYS A 53 11.36 6.67 -10.01
C LYS A 53 12.02 7.95 -9.52
N ASP A 54 11.95 9.03 -10.30
CA ASP A 54 12.50 10.33 -9.92
C ASP A 54 11.84 10.87 -8.65
N ILE A 55 10.50 10.79 -8.55
CA ILE A 55 9.76 11.20 -7.34
C ILE A 55 10.20 10.39 -6.13
N LEU A 56 10.34 9.07 -6.25
CA LEU A 56 10.77 8.22 -5.14
C LEU A 56 12.19 8.58 -4.68
N VAL A 57 13.10 8.86 -5.61
CA VAL A 57 14.47 9.31 -5.30
C VAL A 57 14.45 10.69 -4.64
N GLU A 58 13.67 11.64 -5.17
CA GLU A 58 13.47 12.97 -4.57
C GLU A 58 12.93 12.88 -3.12
N MET A 59 12.07 11.88 -2.84
CA MET A 59 11.59 11.61 -1.50
C MET A 59 12.63 10.93 -0.58
N GLY A 60 13.77 10.50 -1.11
CA GLY A 60 14.78 9.75 -0.37
C GLY A 60 14.49 8.25 -0.25
N VAL A 61 13.59 7.70 -1.08
CA VAL A 61 13.28 6.27 -1.10
C VAL A 61 14.39 5.51 -1.84
N ASP A 62 14.89 4.44 -1.22
CA ASP A 62 15.79 3.51 -1.90
C ASP A 62 14.98 2.70 -2.93
N THR A 63 15.21 2.98 -4.21
CA THR A 63 14.52 2.29 -5.32
C THR A 63 15.20 1.00 -5.73
N HIS A 64 16.24 0.57 -5.04
CA HIS A 64 16.89 -0.71 -5.30
C HIS A 64 15.90 -1.86 -5.01
N GLY A 65 15.75 -2.77 -5.96
CA GLY A 65 14.79 -3.88 -5.84
C GLY A 65 13.34 -3.49 -6.16
N LEU A 66 13.13 -2.39 -6.90
CA LEU A 66 11.85 -2.02 -7.50
C LEU A 66 11.96 -2.02 -9.02
N THR A 67 11.10 -2.79 -9.69
CA THR A 67 10.75 -2.65 -11.09
C THR A 67 9.25 -2.51 -11.19
N GLN A 68 8.77 -1.43 -11.76
CA GLN A 68 7.35 -1.14 -11.88
C GLN A 68 6.98 -0.89 -13.35
N GLU A 69 6.12 -1.71 -13.88
CA GLU A 69 5.68 -1.66 -15.27
C GLU A 69 4.32 -0.98 -15.45
N ASP A 70 3.47 -1.07 -14.43
CA ASP A 70 2.11 -0.54 -14.45
C ASP A 70 1.71 0.09 -13.12
N GLY A 71 0.56 0.76 -13.08
CA GLY A 71 0.01 1.36 -11.87
C GLY A 71 -0.77 0.39 -10.99
N SER A 72 -1.36 -0.64 -11.59
CA SER A 72 -2.25 -1.59 -10.91
C SER A 72 -1.52 -2.73 -10.21
N GLY A 73 -0.27 -3.02 -10.61
CA GLY A 73 0.48 -4.15 -10.12
C GLY A 73 0.09 -5.49 -10.77
N LEU A 74 -0.63 -5.46 -11.90
CA LEU A 74 -1.07 -6.69 -12.60
C LEU A 74 0.00 -7.27 -13.52
N SER A 75 0.94 -6.46 -13.98
CA SER A 75 2.05 -6.94 -14.82
C SER A 75 2.89 -7.96 -14.05
N ARG A 76 3.16 -9.10 -14.68
CA ARG A 76 4.05 -10.12 -14.12
C ARG A 76 5.53 -9.70 -14.14
N GLN A 77 5.83 -8.59 -14.78
CA GLN A 77 7.16 -7.99 -14.84
C GLN A 77 7.40 -6.97 -13.72
N ASN A 78 6.40 -6.75 -12.85
CA ASN A 78 6.60 -5.98 -11.64
C ASN A 78 7.41 -6.79 -10.63
N TYR A 79 8.47 -6.21 -10.11
CA TYR A 79 9.28 -6.79 -9.03
C TYR A 79 9.43 -5.77 -7.91
N VAL A 80 9.24 -6.24 -6.68
CA VAL A 80 9.40 -5.41 -5.49
C VAL A 80 9.87 -6.26 -4.31
N SER A 81 10.76 -5.70 -3.51
CA SER A 81 11.22 -6.36 -2.29
C SER A 81 10.42 -5.91 -1.07
N PRO A 82 10.27 -6.76 -0.03
CA PRO A 82 9.73 -6.33 1.26
C PRO A 82 10.50 -5.15 1.87
N LYS A 83 11.81 -5.11 1.68
CA LYS A 83 12.69 -4.02 2.13
C LYS A 83 12.30 -2.69 1.50
N PHE A 84 11.98 -2.67 0.20
CA PHE A 84 11.50 -1.47 -0.48
C PHE A 84 10.25 -0.91 0.22
N PHE A 85 9.23 -1.73 0.48
CA PHE A 85 8.01 -1.27 1.15
C PHE A 85 8.29 -0.74 2.55
N CYS A 86 9.11 -1.43 3.35
CA CYS A 86 9.44 -0.96 4.70
C CYS A 86 10.20 0.38 4.67
N ASN A 87 11.10 0.57 3.69
CA ASN A 87 11.79 1.84 3.48
C ASN A 87 10.80 2.94 3.06
N TYR A 88 9.98 2.70 2.03
CA TYR A 88 8.95 3.61 1.56
C TYR A 88 8.01 4.05 2.70
N TYR A 89 7.49 3.10 3.48
CA TYR A 89 6.60 3.40 4.60
C TYR A 89 7.29 4.17 5.73
N THR A 90 8.57 3.96 5.94
CA THR A 90 9.35 4.73 6.92
C THR A 90 9.47 6.19 6.51
N ILE A 91 9.70 6.45 5.22
CA ILE A 91 9.78 7.80 4.67
C ILE A 91 8.40 8.44 4.63
N MET A 92 7.39 7.68 4.19
CA MET A 92 6.01 8.16 4.10
C MET A 92 5.44 8.56 5.46
N GLN A 93 5.83 7.90 6.56
CA GLN A 93 5.43 8.26 7.91
C GLN A 93 5.88 9.68 8.32
N LYS A 94 6.93 10.20 7.70
CA LYS A 94 7.45 11.54 7.95
C LYS A 94 6.88 12.59 6.99
N ASN A 95 6.06 12.17 6.03
CA ASN A 95 5.50 13.05 5.02
C ASN A 95 4.29 13.81 5.57
N GLY A 96 4.10 15.06 5.13
CA GLY A 96 3.01 15.93 5.58
C GLY A 96 1.60 15.43 5.27
N ILE A 97 1.44 14.46 4.34
CA ILE A 97 0.15 13.82 4.01
C ILE A 97 0.00 12.43 4.62
N PHE A 98 0.82 12.10 5.63
CA PHE A 98 0.82 10.75 6.21
C PHE A 98 -0.53 10.35 6.81
N ALA A 99 -1.21 11.25 7.49
CA ALA A 99 -2.51 10.96 8.10
C ALA A 99 -3.56 10.55 7.06
N GLU A 100 -3.64 11.27 5.96
CA GLU A 100 -4.53 10.99 4.85
C GLU A 100 -4.16 9.68 4.15
N PHE A 101 -2.87 9.44 3.95
CA PHE A 101 -2.37 8.19 3.39
C PHE A 101 -2.74 6.99 4.26
N LEU A 102 -2.47 7.06 5.56
CA LEU A 102 -2.81 6.01 6.53
C LEU A 102 -4.32 5.72 6.51
N ASN A 103 -5.14 6.77 6.54
CA ASN A 103 -6.60 6.66 6.47
C ASN A 103 -7.11 6.08 5.15
N SER A 104 -6.34 6.15 4.08
CA SER A 104 -6.71 5.54 2.79
C SER A 104 -6.53 4.02 2.78
N LEU A 105 -5.67 3.48 3.65
CA LEU A 105 -5.40 2.04 3.71
C LEU A 105 -6.56 1.28 4.34
N PRO A 106 -6.95 0.12 3.78
CA PRO A 106 -7.93 -0.77 4.41
C PRO A 106 -7.49 -1.26 5.79
N VAL A 107 -8.50 -1.48 6.64
CA VAL A 107 -8.37 -2.07 7.98
C VAL A 107 -9.11 -3.41 7.99
N PRO A 108 -8.59 -4.48 8.61
CA PRO A 108 -9.28 -5.74 8.75
C PRO A 108 -10.68 -5.61 9.36
N GLY A 109 -11.68 -6.24 8.75
CA GLY A 109 -13.08 -6.13 9.16
C GLY A 109 -13.79 -4.84 8.74
N GLY A 110 -13.04 -3.83 8.26
CA GLY A 110 -13.59 -2.59 7.71
C GLY A 110 -13.98 -2.71 6.24
N PRO A 111 -14.53 -1.64 5.65
CA PRO A 111 -14.89 -1.65 4.23
C PRO A 111 -13.64 -1.76 3.34
N GLY A 112 -13.73 -2.55 2.26
CA GLY A 112 -12.68 -2.72 1.28
C GLY A 112 -12.09 -4.13 1.25
N THR A 113 -10.87 -4.25 0.73
CA THR A 113 -10.23 -5.54 0.42
C THR A 113 -9.86 -6.39 1.65
N LEU A 114 -9.83 -5.79 2.84
CA LEU A 114 -9.53 -6.49 4.09
C LEU A 114 -10.77 -6.86 4.90
N LYS A 115 -11.98 -6.73 4.34
CA LYS A 115 -13.25 -6.99 5.05
C LYS A 115 -13.29 -8.37 5.74
N SER A 116 -12.75 -9.39 5.12
CA SER A 116 -12.76 -10.77 5.63
C SER A 116 -11.44 -11.20 6.28
N VAL A 117 -10.44 -10.33 6.31
CA VAL A 117 -9.13 -10.61 6.91
C VAL A 117 -9.23 -10.51 8.43
N LEU A 118 -8.63 -11.45 9.16
CA LEU A 118 -8.69 -11.52 10.63
C LEU A 118 -10.13 -11.49 11.17
N LYS A 119 -11.08 -12.11 10.45
CA LYS A 119 -12.51 -12.01 10.71
C LYS A 119 -12.87 -12.35 12.16
N ASN A 120 -12.22 -13.37 12.73
CA ASN A 120 -12.50 -13.90 14.06
C ASN A 120 -11.67 -13.23 15.17
N GLU A 121 -10.80 -12.29 14.83
CA GLU A 121 -9.96 -11.62 15.82
C GLU A 121 -10.70 -10.44 16.47
N PRO A 122 -10.32 -10.10 17.72
CA PRO A 122 -10.86 -8.93 18.43
C PRO A 122 -10.71 -7.63 17.63
N LYS A 123 -11.62 -6.70 17.89
CA LYS A 123 -11.62 -5.39 17.23
C LYS A 123 -10.31 -4.64 17.45
N GLU A 124 -9.79 -4.72 18.67
CA GLU A 124 -8.55 -4.07 19.12
C GLU A 124 -7.32 -4.53 18.33
N ILE A 125 -7.30 -5.76 17.85
CA ILE A 125 -6.24 -6.30 16.97
C ILE A 125 -6.43 -5.78 15.56
N LYS A 126 -7.67 -5.83 15.04
CA LYS A 126 -7.99 -5.44 13.66
C LYS A 126 -7.74 -3.97 13.38
N GLU A 127 -8.19 -3.09 14.27
CA GLU A 127 -8.12 -1.64 14.09
C GLU A 127 -6.70 -1.08 14.07
N ARG A 128 -5.73 -1.81 14.56
CA ARG A 128 -4.31 -1.43 14.52
C ARG A 128 -3.64 -1.64 13.17
N ILE A 129 -4.22 -2.44 12.30
CA ILE A 129 -3.59 -2.86 11.06
C ILE A 129 -4.16 -2.05 9.90
N HIS A 130 -3.32 -1.27 9.26
CA HIS A 130 -3.61 -0.51 8.06
C HIS A 130 -2.77 -1.05 6.92
N ALA A 131 -3.38 -1.76 5.96
CA ALA A 131 -2.60 -2.44 4.95
C ALA A 131 -3.23 -2.44 3.56
N LYS A 132 -2.40 -2.30 2.53
CA LYS A 132 -2.78 -2.57 1.15
C LYS A 132 -2.56 -4.04 0.84
N SER A 133 -3.54 -4.68 0.23
CA SER A 133 -3.47 -6.04 -0.28
C SER A 133 -3.10 -6.10 -1.75
N GLY A 134 -2.43 -7.17 -2.17
CA GLY A 134 -2.20 -7.55 -3.56
C GLY A 134 -2.55 -9.03 -3.76
N SER A 135 -3.16 -9.35 -4.91
CA SER A 135 -3.66 -10.70 -5.19
C SER A 135 -3.59 -11.03 -6.67
N LEU A 136 -2.84 -12.08 -7.00
CA LEU A 136 -2.83 -12.74 -8.29
C LEU A 136 -2.95 -14.26 -8.07
N SER A 137 -2.97 -15.04 -9.14
CA SER A 137 -2.89 -16.50 -9.03
C SER A 137 -1.60 -16.89 -8.31
N ASN A 138 -1.71 -17.62 -7.20
CA ASN A 138 -0.59 -18.07 -6.36
C ASN A 138 0.30 -16.93 -5.79
N VAL A 139 -0.28 -15.71 -5.67
CA VAL A 139 0.37 -14.54 -5.06
C VAL A 139 -0.59 -13.91 -4.05
N ARG A 140 -0.11 -13.65 -2.85
CA ARG A 140 -0.81 -12.87 -1.83
C ARG A 140 0.17 -11.96 -1.12
N CYS A 141 -0.12 -10.68 -1.13
CA CYS A 141 0.75 -9.66 -0.57
C CYS A 141 -0.03 -8.73 0.36
N TYR A 142 0.60 -8.33 1.44
CA TYR A 142 0.09 -7.31 2.35
C TYR A 142 1.27 -6.44 2.80
N ALA A 143 1.09 -5.14 2.71
CA ALA A 143 2.10 -4.20 3.17
C ALA A 143 1.44 -2.96 3.78
N GLY A 144 2.02 -2.44 4.86
CA GLY A 144 1.42 -1.31 5.57
C GLY A 144 2.00 -1.08 6.95
N TYR A 145 1.12 -0.70 7.85
CA TYR A 145 1.45 -0.32 9.22
C TYR A 145 0.66 -1.13 10.23
N VAL A 146 1.28 -1.34 11.39
CA VAL A 146 0.62 -1.76 12.63
C VAL A 146 0.85 -0.69 13.67
N GLU A 147 -0.23 -0.11 14.19
CA GLU A 147 -0.16 0.82 15.31
C GLU A 147 0.28 0.10 16.57
N SER A 148 1.39 0.51 17.14
CA SER A 148 1.82 -0.01 18.42
C SER A 148 1.23 0.83 19.55
N GLY A 149 1.01 0.18 20.69
CA GLY A 149 0.73 0.91 21.92
C GLY A 149 1.88 1.86 22.29
N LYS A 150 1.74 2.62 23.33
CA LYS A 150 2.52 3.80 23.74
C LYS A 150 4.06 3.75 23.64
N LYS A 151 4.69 2.57 23.49
CA LYS A 151 6.16 2.41 23.57
C LYS A 151 6.91 2.33 22.24
N HIS A 152 6.29 1.87 21.16
CA HIS A 152 7.04 1.48 19.95
C HIS A 152 6.66 2.25 18.67
N GLY A 153 5.72 3.19 18.75
CA GLY A 153 5.26 3.94 17.58
C GLY A 153 4.56 3.00 16.56
N MET A 154 4.86 3.14 15.29
CA MET A 154 4.21 2.41 14.21
C MET A 154 5.16 1.40 13.57
N ILE A 155 4.78 0.12 13.57
CA ILE A 155 5.54 -0.95 12.90
C ILE A 155 5.20 -0.93 11.41
N LYS A 156 6.21 -0.95 10.54
CA LYS A 156 6.06 -1.11 9.09
C LYS A 156 6.26 -2.58 8.76
N PHE A 157 5.41 -3.12 7.90
CA PHE A 157 5.54 -4.51 7.48
C PHE A 157 5.25 -4.70 6.00
N ALA A 158 5.83 -5.75 5.43
CA ALA A 158 5.50 -6.25 4.11
C ALA A 158 5.61 -7.78 4.08
N ILE A 159 4.54 -8.42 3.64
CA ILE A 159 4.45 -9.86 3.42
C ILE A 159 4.22 -10.06 1.94
N LEU A 160 5.18 -10.65 1.24
CA LEU A 160 5.09 -10.95 -0.18
C LEU A 160 5.23 -12.46 -0.37
N THR A 161 4.10 -13.13 -0.68
CA THR A 161 4.09 -14.57 -0.96
C THR A 161 3.87 -14.81 -2.43
N ASN A 162 4.77 -15.56 -3.05
CA ASN A 162 4.81 -15.87 -4.48
C ASN A 162 4.82 -17.36 -4.71
N ASN A 163 4.22 -17.78 -5.84
CA ASN A 163 4.33 -19.14 -6.38
C ASN A 163 4.07 -20.24 -5.34
N PHE A 164 3.19 -19.97 -4.37
CA PHE A 164 2.84 -20.99 -3.40
C PHE A 164 2.02 -22.11 -4.04
N ALA A 165 2.41 -23.36 -3.78
CA ALA A 165 1.79 -24.55 -4.32
C ALA A 165 0.53 -25.01 -3.56
N VAL A 166 0.21 -24.38 -2.44
CA VAL A 166 -0.99 -24.69 -1.66
C VAL A 166 -2.17 -23.83 -2.10
N SER A 167 -3.39 -24.20 -1.71
CA SER A 167 -4.55 -23.35 -1.96
C SER A 167 -4.47 -22.03 -1.16
N THR A 168 -5.13 -20.99 -1.66
CA THR A 168 -5.25 -19.71 -0.94
C THR A 168 -5.83 -19.87 0.46
N SER A 169 -6.80 -20.78 0.63
CA SER A 169 -7.40 -21.08 1.93
C SER A 169 -6.41 -21.64 2.96
N LYS A 170 -5.36 -22.33 2.50
CA LYS A 170 -4.27 -22.82 3.35
C LYS A 170 -3.19 -21.76 3.61
N MET A 171 -2.98 -20.83 2.67
CA MET A 171 -1.99 -19.76 2.80
C MET A 171 -2.50 -18.62 3.71
N MET A 172 -3.76 -18.22 3.58
CA MET A 172 -4.31 -17.08 4.29
C MET A 172 -4.16 -17.16 5.82
N PRO A 173 -4.44 -18.30 6.50
CA PRO A 173 -4.25 -18.38 7.94
C PRO A 173 -2.82 -18.10 8.40
N LYS A 174 -1.80 -18.45 7.58
CA LYS A 174 -0.38 -18.18 7.87
C LYS A 174 -0.08 -16.68 7.79
N ILE A 175 -0.58 -16.01 6.76
CA ILE A 175 -0.45 -14.56 6.59
C ILE A 175 -1.18 -13.81 7.71
N GLU A 176 -2.40 -14.21 8.01
CA GLU A 176 -3.21 -13.61 9.08
C GLU A 176 -2.57 -13.82 10.45
N GLY A 177 -2.04 -15.03 10.73
CA GLY A 177 -1.31 -15.32 11.96
C GLY A 177 -0.09 -14.41 12.14
N PHE A 178 0.65 -14.13 11.06
CA PHE A 178 1.77 -13.20 11.13
C PHE A 178 1.31 -11.76 11.42
N MET A 179 0.27 -11.27 10.74
CA MET A 179 -0.26 -9.93 10.99
C MET A 179 -0.82 -9.79 12.42
N LYS A 180 -1.49 -10.83 12.92
CA LYS A 180 -1.97 -10.89 14.31
C LYS A 180 -0.80 -10.79 15.30
N SER A 181 0.25 -11.61 15.11
CA SER A 181 1.44 -11.60 15.96
C SER A 181 2.13 -10.23 16.00
N LEU A 182 2.18 -9.51 14.88
CA LEU A 182 2.69 -8.14 14.86
C LEU A 182 1.83 -7.19 15.70
N ALA A 183 0.51 -7.29 15.57
CA ALA A 183 -0.42 -6.43 16.34
C ALA A 183 -0.39 -6.74 17.84
N GLU A 184 -0.20 -8.01 18.23
CA GLU A 184 -0.04 -8.44 19.63
C GLU A 184 1.31 -7.98 20.21
N THR A 185 2.39 -8.13 19.46
CA THR A 185 3.74 -7.70 19.87
C THR A 185 3.81 -6.18 20.04
N ALA A 186 3.09 -5.45 19.23
CA ALA A 186 2.99 -4.01 19.33
C ALA A 186 2.35 -3.52 20.66
N ASN A 187 1.77 -4.41 21.45
CA ASN A 187 1.16 -4.11 22.75
C ASN A 187 2.10 -4.28 23.93
N LYS A 188 3.20 -5.00 23.76
CA LYS A 188 4.19 -5.25 24.80
C LYS A 188 5.25 -4.16 24.83
#